data_c1c48ca76dc6d085283c5f41a79598a5
#
_entry.id   c1c48ca76dc6d085283c5f41a79598a5
#
_cell.length_a   1.000
_cell.length_b   1.000
_cell.length_c   1.000
_cell.angle_alpha   90.00
_cell.angle_beta   90.00
_cell.angle_gamma   90.00
#
_symmetry.space_group_name_H-M   'P 1'
#
loop_
_entity.id
_entity.type
_entity.pdbx_description
1 polymer ?
#
loop_
_entity_poly.entity_id
_entity_poly.type
_entity_poly.pdbx_seq_one_letter_code
_entity_poly.pdbx_strand_id
1 'polypeptide(L)'
;TNDSTPTFTGTAEAITIVTILSDGATFGQATADGSGNYSFTPSAAFSDGSFTITATAADSAGNTSGASDGLSLVVDTAAPAAPTLTGPTPTKDSTPELSGTAEAGTTVTIYSGDTALGQATADAGGAYTVTISRLADGSHSLTAKATDASGNTGAASAALEIEVDTAAPPVPTVTANSPSSTGTPVISGVAEASSTVTVYSGDTAIGQASADGGGAYSFTPATTLEDGTYSISATATDGAGNTGAASTAMSLMVDTVVPGAPVLSVTTPTNDSTPEMGGTAEAGATVTIYTGGTQLGQTTATGGGVISFEPTTVMSDGSYTLTATATDGAGNTSPASGAVSLVVDTVSPGVPTVVVSSPTSDNTPTFSGVAEAGSTVELSAGGQSLGQVVVEG
;
A
#
# COMPACT_ATOMS: atom_id res chain seq x y z
N THR A 1 52.95 1.33 -23.47
CA THR A 1 52.92 -0.13 -23.50
C THR A 1 53.14 -0.72 -22.12
N ASN A 2 52.48 -1.85 -21.84
CA ASN A 2 52.71 -2.65 -20.61
C ASN A 2 53.75 -3.78 -20.82
N ASP A 3 54.36 -3.84 -22.00
CA ASP A 3 55.49 -4.74 -22.27
C ASP A 3 56.81 -4.05 -21.88
N SER A 4 57.48 -4.58 -20.87
CA SER A 4 58.78 -4.08 -20.40
C SER A 4 59.97 -4.50 -21.30
N THR A 5 59.73 -5.38 -22.28
CA THR A 5 60.73 -5.85 -23.26
C THR A 5 60.24 -5.73 -24.71
N PRO A 6 59.74 -4.54 -25.12
CA PRO A 6 59.13 -4.38 -26.42
C PRO A 6 60.13 -4.64 -27.55
N THR A 7 59.66 -5.29 -28.61
CA THR A 7 60.52 -5.56 -29.81
C THR A 7 60.62 -4.30 -30.70
N PHE A 8 61.80 -3.84 -30.94
CA PHE A 8 62.12 -2.76 -31.89
C PHE A 8 62.42 -3.33 -33.26
N THR A 9 61.77 -2.83 -34.28
CA THR A 9 62.02 -3.20 -35.68
C THR A 9 62.32 -1.98 -36.51
N GLY A 10 63.09 -2.14 -37.54
CA GLY A 10 63.43 -1.06 -38.46
C GLY A 10 64.31 -1.54 -39.66
N THR A 11 64.77 -0.57 -40.38
CA THR A 11 65.67 -0.83 -41.54
C THR A 11 67.00 -0.08 -41.40
N ALA A 12 68.07 -0.73 -41.86
CA ALA A 12 69.41 -0.17 -41.95
C ALA A 12 70.06 -0.68 -43.21
N GLU A 13 71.28 -0.28 -43.49
CA GLU A 13 72.04 -0.89 -44.56
C GLU A 13 72.24 -2.41 -44.33
N ALA A 14 72.14 -3.22 -45.39
CA ALA A 14 72.18 -4.68 -45.27
C ALA A 14 73.49 -5.14 -44.59
N ILE A 15 73.33 -6.11 -43.68
CA ILE A 15 74.45 -6.75 -42.95
C ILE A 15 75.24 -5.80 -42.01
N THR A 16 74.66 -4.62 -41.66
CA THR A 16 75.23 -3.72 -40.66
C THR A 16 74.84 -4.14 -39.23
N ILE A 17 75.70 -3.78 -38.29
CA ILE A 17 75.39 -3.92 -36.87
C ILE A 17 74.57 -2.67 -36.43
N VAL A 18 73.30 -2.87 -36.07
CA VAL A 18 72.43 -1.79 -35.52
C VAL A 18 72.57 -1.78 -34.02
N THR A 19 73.02 -0.63 -33.48
CA THR A 19 73.09 -0.39 -32.05
C THR A 19 71.86 0.42 -31.63
N ILE A 20 71.07 -0.14 -30.75
CA ILE A 20 69.88 0.53 -30.12
C ILE A 20 70.35 1.27 -28.90
N LEU A 21 70.00 2.54 -28.81
CA LEU A 21 70.28 3.42 -27.65
C LEU A 21 68.99 3.84 -26.97
N SER A 22 68.98 3.84 -25.64
CA SER A 22 67.93 4.38 -24.79
C SER A 22 68.53 5.59 -24.09
N ASP A 23 67.92 6.76 -24.28
CA ASP A 23 68.43 8.06 -23.74
C ASP A 23 69.93 8.28 -23.99
N GLY A 24 70.37 7.88 -25.15
CA GLY A 24 71.80 8.02 -25.58
C GLY A 24 72.72 6.96 -25.04
N ALA A 25 72.30 6.06 -24.17
CA ALA A 25 73.14 4.93 -23.70
C ALA A 25 72.88 3.65 -24.57
N THR A 26 73.89 2.89 -24.87
CA THR A 26 73.73 1.61 -25.59
C THR A 26 72.85 0.65 -24.76
N PHE A 27 71.74 0.20 -25.37
CA PHE A 27 70.79 -0.73 -24.76
C PHE A 27 70.95 -2.15 -25.33
N GLY A 28 71.31 -2.26 -26.61
CA GLY A 28 71.58 -3.53 -27.22
C GLY A 28 71.96 -3.44 -28.75
N GLN A 29 72.10 -4.56 -29.37
CA GLN A 29 72.50 -4.64 -30.80
C GLN A 29 71.74 -5.72 -31.54
N ALA A 30 71.46 -5.48 -32.80
CA ALA A 30 70.92 -6.44 -33.75
C ALA A 30 71.75 -6.38 -35.09
N THR A 31 71.69 -7.40 -35.91
CA THR A 31 72.28 -7.36 -37.25
C THR A 31 71.17 -7.23 -38.29
N ALA A 32 71.27 -6.26 -39.18
CA ALA A 32 70.40 -6.13 -40.33
C ALA A 32 70.57 -7.31 -41.31
N ASP A 33 69.46 -7.85 -41.76
CA ASP A 33 69.49 -8.96 -42.73
C ASP A 33 69.93 -8.52 -44.12
N GLY A 34 70.01 -9.46 -45.09
CA GLY A 34 70.40 -9.18 -46.47
C GLY A 34 69.45 -8.21 -47.21
N SER A 35 68.26 -7.92 -46.66
CA SER A 35 67.33 -6.96 -47.18
C SER A 35 67.33 -5.64 -46.36
N GLY A 36 68.22 -5.56 -45.37
CA GLY A 36 68.37 -4.40 -44.50
C GLY A 36 67.37 -4.33 -43.30
N ASN A 37 66.53 -5.36 -43.02
CA ASN A 37 65.62 -5.36 -41.89
C ASN A 37 66.34 -5.82 -40.60
N TYR A 38 66.03 -5.20 -39.46
CA TYR A 38 66.49 -5.68 -38.18
C TYR A 38 65.34 -5.81 -37.20
N SER A 39 65.51 -6.67 -36.22
CA SER A 39 64.62 -6.87 -35.09
C SER A 39 65.47 -7.04 -33.85
N PHE A 40 65.14 -6.30 -32.81
CA PHE A 40 65.82 -6.36 -31.51
C PHE A 40 64.79 -6.44 -30.39
N THR A 41 64.85 -7.49 -29.58
CA THR A 41 64.07 -7.63 -28.34
C THR A 41 65.03 -7.55 -27.16
N PRO A 42 64.90 -6.62 -26.24
CA PRO A 42 65.78 -6.48 -25.08
C PRO A 42 65.77 -7.72 -24.19
N SER A 43 66.99 -8.13 -23.73
CA SER A 43 67.10 -9.14 -22.68
C SER A 43 66.92 -8.58 -21.26
N ALA A 44 67.11 -7.29 -21.13
CA ALA A 44 66.84 -6.55 -19.88
C ALA A 44 65.53 -5.74 -19.99
N ALA A 45 64.66 -5.83 -18.99
CA ALA A 45 63.43 -5.09 -18.97
C ALA A 45 63.66 -3.59 -18.75
N PHE A 46 62.86 -2.75 -19.42
CA PHE A 46 62.73 -1.35 -19.06
C PHE A 46 61.98 -1.24 -17.70
N SER A 47 62.38 -0.29 -16.89
CA SER A 47 61.56 0.16 -15.78
C SER A 47 60.43 1.02 -16.31
N ASP A 48 59.40 1.22 -15.45
CA ASP A 48 58.33 2.20 -15.78
C ASP A 48 58.95 3.59 -15.97
N GLY A 49 58.52 4.28 -17.04
CA GLY A 49 59.05 5.59 -17.41
C GLY A 49 58.97 5.91 -18.88
N SER A 50 59.48 7.07 -19.25
CA SER A 50 59.56 7.54 -20.64
C SER A 50 61.00 7.49 -21.13
N PHE A 51 61.22 6.94 -22.29
CA PHE A 51 62.54 6.75 -22.88
C PHE A 51 62.55 7.29 -24.33
N THR A 52 63.70 7.83 -24.75
CA THR A 52 63.95 8.17 -26.16
C THR A 52 64.82 7.12 -26.78
N ILE A 53 64.27 6.33 -27.69
CA ILE A 53 64.95 5.26 -28.37
C ILE A 53 65.52 5.78 -29.73
N THR A 54 66.84 5.60 -29.96
CA THR A 54 67.48 5.91 -31.23
C THR A 54 68.31 4.71 -31.68
N ALA A 55 68.71 4.68 -32.94
CA ALA A 55 69.56 3.62 -33.51
C ALA A 55 70.66 4.23 -34.33
N THR A 56 71.82 3.60 -34.28
CA THR A 56 72.95 3.83 -35.23
C THR A 56 73.32 2.53 -35.91
N ALA A 57 73.82 2.59 -37.15
CA ALA A 57 74.28 1.42 -37.89
C ALA A 57 75.80 1.51 -38.18
N ALA A 58 76.51 0.40 -37.98
CA ALA A 58 77.90 0.32 -38.26
C ALA A 58 78.17 -0.77 -39.35
N ASP A 59 78.95 -0.43 -40.38
CA ASP A 59 79.33 -1.35 -41.40
C ASP A 59 80.49 -2.24 -40.93
N SER A 60 80.91 -3.23 -41.77
CA SER A 60 82.01 -4.14 -41.48
C SER A 60 83.40 -3.45 -41.43
N ALA A 61 83.50 -2.22 -41.91
CA ALA A 61 84.75 -1.43 -41.89
C ALA A 61 84.80 -0.54 -40.62
N GLY A 62 83.74 -0.49 -39.80
CA GLY A 62 83.65 0.30 -38.57
C GLY A 62 83.10 1.72 -38.77
N ASN A 63 82.60 2.06 -39.96
CA ASN A 63 81.93 3.35 -40.17
C ASN A 63 80.56 3.33 -39.52
N THR A 64 80.29 4.36 -38.70
CA THR A 64 79.02 4.45 -37.96
C THR A 64 78.13 5.61 -38.51
N SER A 65 76.87 5.34 -38.75
CA SER A 65 75.92 6.34 -39.20
C SER A 65 75.57 7.38 -38.07
N GLY A 66 74.96 8.48 -38.45
CA GLY A 66 74.26 9.33 -37.50
C GLY A 66 73.17 8.54 -36.81
N ALA A 67 72.69 9.06 -35.65
CA ALA A 67 71.57 8.48 -34.97
C ALA A 67 70.26 8.69 -35.76
N SER A 68 69.37 7.74 -35.68
CA SER A 68 67.96 7.88 -36.17
C SER A 68 67.18 9.00 -35.44
N ASP A 69 66.08 9.36 -36.02
CA ASP A 69 65.07 10.16 -35.23
C ASP A 69 64.70 9.40 -33.95
N GLY A 70 64.39 10.18 -32.88
CA GLY A 70 64.03 9.64 -31.57
C GLY A 70 62.61 9.08 -31.60
N LEU A 71 62.49 7.80 -31.25
CA LEU A 71 61.19 7.17 -30.97
C LEU A 71 60.85 7.35 -29.45
N SER A 72 59.75 8.01 -29.13
CA SER A 72 59.27 8.08 -27.74
C SER A 72 58.65 6.75 -27.33
N LEU A 73 59.16 6.12 -26.29
CA LEU A 73 58.65 4.91 -25.67
C LEU A 73 58.21 5.23 -24.23
N VAL A 74 56.95 4.98 -23.92
CA VAL A 74 56.44 5.01 -22.54
C VAL A 74 56.19 3.57 -22.13
N VAL A 75 56.87 3.12 -21.09
CA VAL A 75 56.66 1.82 -20.43
C VAL A 75 55.97 2.05 -19.12
N ASP A 76 54.86 1.37 -18.92
CA ASP A 76 54.07 1.41 -17.68
C ASP A 76 53.47 0.00 -17.48
N THR A 77 53.94 -0.69 -16.46
CA THR A 77 53.54 -2.06 -16.11
C THR A 77 52.68 -2.09 -14.86
N ALA A 78 52.38 -0.90 -14.26
CA ALA A 78 51.61 -0.79 -13.05
C ALA A 78 50.10 -0.90 -13.35
N ALA A 79 49.46 -1.94 -12.83
CA ALA A 79 48.01 -2.07 -13.00
C ALA A 79 47.25 -1.08 -12.10
N PRO A 80 46.15 -0.49 -12.60
CA PRO A 80 45.29 0.38 -11.79
C PRO A 80 44.74 -0.32 -10.55
N ALA A 81 44.43 0.45 -9.53
CA ALA A 81 43.74 -0.04 -8.35
C ALA A 81 42.34 -0.57 -8.72
N ALA A 82 41.82 -1.53 -7.90
CA ALA A 82 40.45 -2.04 -8.08
C ALA A 82 39.44 -0.92 -7.99
N PRO A 83 38.48 -0.81 -8.93
CA PRO A 83 37.43 0.22 -8.89
C PRO A 83 36.47 0.02 -7.71
N THR A 84 35.73 1.07 -7.35
CA THR A 84 34.48 0.92 -6.58
C THR A 84 33.30 0.76 -7.54
N LEU A 85 32.21 0.10 -7.10
CA LEU A 85 31.00 -0.10 -7.89
C LEU A 85 29.77 0.04 -7.02
N THR A 86 28.80 0.85 -7.45
CA THR A 86 27.52 1.09 -6.78
C THR A 86 26.40 1.17 -7.80
N GLY A 87 25.16 0.86 -7.38
CA GLY A 87 23.97 0.93 -8.24
C GLY A 87 22.68 0.73 -7.43
N PRO A 88 21.52 0.94 -8.06
CA PRO A 88 20.23 0.75 -7.41
C PRO A 88 19.92 -0.74 -7.21
N THR A 89 19.40 -1.10 -6.03
CA THR A 89 18.93 -2.46 -5.76
C THR A 89 17.87 -2.44 -4.65
N PRO A 90 16.67 -3.06 -4.85
CA PRO A 90 16.18 -3.58 -6.10
C PRO A 90 15.87 -2.48 -7.13
N THR A 91 15.73 -2.83 -8.40
CA THR A 91 15.44 -1.88 -9.48
C THR A 91 14.51 -2.48 -10.54
N LYS A 92 13.57 -1.67 -11.04
CA LYS A 92 12.75 -2.01 -12.21
C LYS A 92 13.43 -1.74 -13.55
N ASP A 93 14.58 -1.08 -13.54
CA ASP A 93 15.34 -0.82 -14.76
C ASP A 93 16.21 -2.03 -15.08
N SER A 94 15.92 -2.70 -16.19
CA SER A 94 16.72 -3.83 -16.70
C SER A 94 18.07 -3.42 -17.28
N THR A 95 18.30 -2.10 -17.47
CA THR A 95 19.56 -1.52 -17.98
C THR A 95 20.09 -0.44 -17.02
N PRO A 96 20.28 -0.77 -15.72
CA PRO A 96 20.54 0.25 -14.72
C PRO A 96 21.83 1.01 -14.98
N GLU A 97 21.82 2.29 -14.62
CA GLU A 97 23.03 3.10 -14.54
C GLU A 97 23.78 2.76 -13.24
N LEU A 98 25.05 2.35 -13.41
CA LEU A 98 25.98 2.06 -12.32
C LEU A 98 27.03 3.16 -12.24
N SER A 99 27.54 3.40 -11.05
CA SER A 99 28.55 4.42 -10.81
C SER A 99 29.65 3.95 -9.86
N GLY A 100 30.74 4.68 -9.83
CA GLY A 100 31.83 4.38 -8.94
C GLY A 100 33.04 5.28 -9.15
N THR A 101 34.16 4.84 -8.58
CA THR A 101 35.45 5.52 -8.75
C THR A 101 36.51 4.54 -9.22
N ALA A 102 37.43 5.02 -10.03
CA ALA A 102 38.58 4.32 -10.52
C ALA A 102 39.77 5.30 -10.69
N GLU A 103 40.91 4.86 -11.10
CA GLU A 103 42.03 5.72 -11.48
C GLU A 103 41.63 6.60 -12.68
N ALA A 104 41.95 7.88 -12.59
CA ALA A 104 41.58 8.87 -13.60
C ALA A 104 42.08 8.48 -15.00
N GLY A 105 41.22 8.58 -16.01
CA GLY A 105 41.53 8.25 -17.40
C GLY A 105 41.50 6.76 -17.73
N THR A 106 41.30 5.87 -16.77
CA THR A 106 41.20 4.42 -17.05
C THR A 106 39.84 4.08 -17.68
N THR A 107 39.80 3.02 -18.46
CA THR A 107 38.58 2.41 -18.98
C THR A 107 38.05 1.40 -17.96
N VAL A 108 36.88 1.67 -17.37
CA VAL A 108 36.21 0.77 -16.45
C VAL A 108 35.23 -0.11 -17.25
N THR A 109 35.35 -1.42 -17.10
CA THR A 109 34.44 -2.40 -17.71
C THR A 109 33.68 -3.13 -16.62
N ILE A 110 32.35 -3.22 -16.75
CA ILE A 110 31.46 -3.95 -15.84
C ILE A 110 31.22 -5.36 -16.36
N TYR A 111 31.25 -6.33 -15.47
CA TYR A 111 31.11 -7.74 -15.76
C TYR A 111 30.01 -8.40 -14.93
N SER A 112 29.31 -9.38 -15.53
CA SER A 112 28.57 -10.42 -14.85
C SER A 112 29.24 -11.76 -15.14
N GLY A 113 29.92 -12.33 -14.15
CA GLY A 113 30.90 -13.41 -14.42
C GLY A 113 31.96 -12.96 -15.38
N ASP A 114 32.11 -13.65 -16.52
CA ASP A 114 33.06 -13.32 -17.57
C ASP A 114 32.46 -12.46 -18.72
N THR A 115 31.18 -12.12 -18.62
CA THR A 115 30.49 -11.34 -19.69
C THR A 115 30.60 -9.85 -19.41
N ALA A 116 31.17 -9.10 -20.34
CA ALA A 116 31.20 -7.64 -20.29
C ALA A 116 29.84 -7.07 -20.64
N LEU A 117 29.33 -6.19 -19.75
CA LEU A 117 28.00 -5.57 -19.87
C LEU A 117 28.05 -4.12 -20.33
N GLY A 118 29.15 -3.41 -20.10
CA GLY A 118 29.30 -2.01 -20.47
C GLY A 118 30.65 -1.46 -20.06
N GLN A 119 31.01 -0.28 -20.60
CA GLN A 119 32.25 0.40 -20.32
C GLN A 119 32.06 1.91 -20.18
N ALA A 120 32.90 2.54 -19.37
CA ALA A 120 32.99 3.99 -19.25
C ALA A 120 34.45 4.39 -18.96
N THR A 121 34.81 5.63 -19.26
CA THR A 121 36.12 6.19 -18.87
C THR A 121 35.95 6.99 -17.57
N ALA A 122 36.81 6.74 -16.60
CA ALA A 122 36.91 7.53 -15.40
C ALA A 122 37.35 8.96 -15.71
N ASP A 123 36.67 9.95 -15.20
CA ASP A 123 36.98 11.37 -15.41
C ASP A 123 38.29 11.79 -14.70
N ALA A 124 38.65 13.06 -14.80
CA ALA A 124 39.84 13.61 -14.14
C ALA A 124 39.81 13.54 -12.60
N GLY A 125 38.63 13.39 -12.01
CA GLY A 125 38.42 13.16 -10.57
C GLY A 125 38.34 11.67 -10.21
N GLY A 126 38.41 10.79 -11.20
CA GLY A 126 38.29 9.34 -11.05
C GLY A 126 36.85 8.84 -11.01
N ALA A 127 35.82 9.66 -11.18
CA ALA A 127 34.44 9.24 -11.19
C ALA A 127 34.04 8.65 -12.56
N TYR A 128 33.15 7.63 -12.54
CA TYR A 128 32.57 7.07 -13.75
C TYR A 128 31.09 6.74 -13.55
N THR A 129 30.33 6.77 -14.63
CA THR A 129 28.99 6.24 -14.75
C THR A 129 28.87 5.39 -16.01
N VAL A 130 28.14 4.30 -15.94
CA VAL A 130 27.94 3.37 -17.07
C VAL A 130 26.54 2.80 -17.06
N THR A 131 25.80 2.94 -18.14
CA THR A 131 24.57 2.19 -18.39
C THR A 131 24.97 0.83 -18.94
N ILE A 132 24.56 -0.23 -18.27
CA ILE A 132 24.92 -1.60 -18.70
C ILE A 132 23.88 -2.16 -19.68
N SER A 133 24.28 -3.21 -20.42
CA SER A 133 23.38 -3.99 -21.26
C SER A 133 22.30 -4.68 -20.39
N ARG A 134 21.17 -5.01 -21.03
CA ARG A 134 20.00 -5.57 -20.39
C ARG A 134 20.31 -6.82 -19.55
N LEU A 135 19.85 -6.81 -18.31
CA LEU A 135 19.76 -7.95 -17.41
C LEU A 135 18.33 -8.53 -17.43
N ALA A 136 18.21 -9.80 -17.17
CA ALA A 136 16.93 -10.45 -16.91
C ALA A 136 16.47 -10.16 -15.46
N ASP A 137 15.19 -10.42 -15.16
CA ASP A 137 14.72 -10.38 -13.79
C ASP A 137 15.44 -11.42 -12.93
N GLY A 138 15.78 -11.03 -11.70
CA GLY A 138 16.48 -11.84 -10.72
C GLY A 138 17.73 -11.17 -10.15
N SER A 139 18.48 -11.93 -9.35
CA SER A 139 19.70 -11.45 -8.68
C SER A 139 20.92 -11.63 -9.58
N HIS A 140 21.74 -10.58 -9.66
CA HIS A 140 22.97 -10.54 -10.42
C HIS A 140 24.12 -10.06 -9.56
N SER A 141 25.27 -10.73 -9.68
CA SER A 141 26.52 -10.33 -9.04
C SER A 141 27.43 -9.67 -10.06
N LEU A 142 27.67 -8.36 -9.89
CA LEU A 142 28.41 -7.53 -10.84
C LEU A 142 29.76 -7.13 -10.27
N THR A 143 30.80 -7.08 -11.14
CA THR A 143 32.11 -6.57 -10.77
C THR A 143 32.59 -5.56 -11.80
N ALA A 144 33.53 -4.71 -11.41
CA ALA A 144 34.20 -3.76 -12.31
C ALA A 144 35.71 -4.00 -12.37
N LYS A 145 36.33 -3.80 -13.52
CA LYS A 145 37.81 -3.78 -13.69
C LYS A 145 38.20 -2.51 -14.43
N ALA A 146 39.30 -1.90 -13.99
CA ALA A 146 39.88 -0.75 -14.65
C ALA A 146 41.08 -1.18 -15.51
N THR A 147 41.19 -0.62 -16.73
CA THR A 147 42.31 -0.80 -17.62
C THR A 147 42.87 0.58 -17.99
N ASP A 148 44.17 0.77 -17.81
CA ASP A 148 44.84 2.02 -18.14
C ASP A 148 45.13 2.19 -19.64
N ALA A 149 45.75 3.30 -20.03
CA ALA A 149 46.14 3.60 -21.42
C ALA A 149 47.26 2.70 -21.93
N SER A 150 48.04 2.09 -21.05
CA SER A 150 49.13 1.15 -21.38
C SER A 150 48.63 -0.27 -21.57
N GLY A 151 47.37 -0.56 -21.17
CA GLY A 151 46.74 -1.87 -21.31
C GLY A 151 46.85 -2.75 -20.04
N ASN A 152 47.33 -2.20 -18.92
CA ASN A 152 47.32 -2.94 -17.66
C ASN A 152 45.90 -2.99 -17.09
N THR A 153 45.45 -4.15 -16.69
CA THR A 153 44.15 -4.36 -16.08
C THR A 153 44.30 -4.70 -14.61
N GLY A 154 43.65 -3.90 -13.78
CA GLY A 154 43.64 -4.06 -12.33
C GLY A 154 42.78 -5.22 -11.82
N ALA A 155 42.83 -5.44 -10.52
CA ALA A 155 41.96 -6.39 -9.85
C ALA A 155 40.47 -5.99 -9.98
N ALA A 156 39.58 -6.96 -9.88
CA ALA A 156 38.15 -6.70 -9.88
C ALA A 156 37.73 -5.97 -8.56
N SER A 157 36.69 -5.15 -8.66
CA SER A 157 36.01 -4.57 -7.51
C SER A 157 35.45 -5.63 -6.55
N ALA A 158 35.00 -5.22 -5.37
CA ALA A 158 34.03 -6.00 -4.63
C ALA A 158 32.78 -6.23 -5.50
N ALA A 159 32.12 -7.37 -5.31
CA ALA A 159 30.88 -7.68 -6.02
C ALA A 159 29.75 -6.74 -5.56
N LEU A 160 28.98 -6.24 -6.50
CA LEU A 160 27.71 -5.55 -6.29
C LEU A 160 26.58 -6.53 -6.57
N GLU A 161 25.82 -6.87 -5.53
CA GLU A 161 24.60 -7.65 -5.71
C GLU A 161 23.46 -6.70 -6.09
N ILE A 162 22.85 -6.93 -7.26
CA ILE A 162 21.73 -6.16 -7.79
C ILE A 162 20.56 -7.09 -8.07
N GLU A 163 19.38 -6.70 -7.65
CA GLU A 163 18.13 -7.39 -7.95
C GLU A 163 17.36 -6.59 -9.00
N VAL A 164 17.11 -7.20 -10.14
CA VAL A 164 16.29 -6.63 -11.22
C VAL A 164 14.91 -7.28 -11.15
N ASP A 165 13.88 -6.45 -11.06
CA ASP A 165 12.49 -6.88 -11.08
C ASP A 165 11.68 -5.89 -11.93
N THR A 166 11.28 -6.32 -13.12
CA THR A 166 10.48 -5.53 -14.05
C THR A 166 9.00 -5.90 -14.03
N ALA A 167 8.61 -6.87 -13.19
CA ALA A 167 7.25 -7.38 -13.09
C ALA A 167 6.40 -6.46 -12.22
N ALA A 168 5.29 -5.95 -12.77
CA ALA A 168 4.37 -5.16 -11.96
C ALA A 168 3.53 -6.06 -11.03
N PRO A 169 3.23 -5.60 -9.79
CA PRO A 169 2.37 -6.31 -8.86
C PRO A 169 1.00 -6.67 -9.45
N PRO A 170 0.40 -7.78 -9.03
CA PRO A 170 -0.99 -8.09 -9.35
C PRO A 170 -1.96 -6.99 -8.89
N VAL A 171 -3.13 -6.93 -9.55
CA VAL A 171 -4.20 -5.98 -9.20
C VAL A 171 -4.65 -6.22 -7.76
N PRO A 172 -4.62 -5.21 -6.88
CA PRO A 172 -5.07 -5.37 -5.50
C PRO A 172 -6.59 -5.50 -5.41
N THR A 173 -7.08 -6.08 -4.30
CA THR A 173 -8.50 -6.03 -3.92
C THR A 173 -8.77 -4.87 -2.98
N VAL A 174 -10.02 -4.36 -2.98
CA VAL A 174 -10.47 -3.28 -2.09
C VAL A 174 -11.80 -3.65 -1.47
N THR A 175 -11.91 -3.53 -0.15
CA THR A 175 -13.14 -3.74 0.62
C THR A 175 -13.29 -2.69 1.71
N ALA A 176 -14.52 -2.31 2.03
CA ALA A 176 -14.86 -1.47 3.17
C ALA A 176 -16.32 -1.73 3.58
N ASN A 177 -16.69 -1.41 4.82
CA ASN A 177 -18.09 -1.39 5.20
C ASN A 177 -18.79 -0.21 4.52
N SER A 178 -19.91 -0.51 3.82
CA SER A 178 -20.70 0.50 3.11
C SER A 178 -22.19 0.16 3.24
N PRO A 179 -23.01 1.08 3.74
CA PRO A 179 -22.66 2.41 4.22
C PRO A 179 -21.85 2.39 5.54
N SER A 180 -21.11 3.46 5.80
CA SER A 180 -20.27 3.64 6.98
C SER A 180 -20.79 4.80 7.83
N SER A 181 -20.97 4.60 9.12
CA SER A 181 -21.33 5.64 10.09
C SER A 181 -20.15 6.49 10.56
N THR A 182 -18.98 6.33 9.97
CA THR A 182 -17.80 7.13 10.29
C THR A 182 -17.21 7.75 9.03
N GLY A 183 -16.82 9.01 9.09
CA GLY A 183 -16.11 9.70 8.04
C GLY A 183 -14.67 9.21 7.83
N THR A 184 -14.18 8.32 8.67
CA THR A 184 -12.86 7.68 8.53
C THR A 184 -13.00 6.15 8.47
N PRO A 185 -13.69 5.61 7.43
CA PRO A 185 -13.90 4.17 7.31
C PRO A 185 -12.59 3.43 7.10
N VAL A 186 -12.50 2.21 7.64
CA VAL A 186 -11.39 1.32 7.34
C VAL A 186 -11.58 0.72 5.96
N ILE A 187 -10.61 0.96 5.07
CA ILE A 187 -10.49 0.38 3.73
C ILE A 187 -9.41 -0.68 3.79
N SER A 188 -9.71 -1.89 3.37
CA SER A 188 -8.79 -3.03 3.47
C SER A 188 -8.82 -3.88 2.20
N GLY A 189 -7.89 -4.79 2.10
CA GLY A 189 -7.83 -5.72 0.98
C GLY A 189 -6.56 -6.56 0.98
N VAL A 190 -6.27 -7.13 -0.18
CA VAL A 190 -5.08 -7.93 -0.43
C VAL A 190 -4.35 -7.36 -1.64
N ALA A 191 -3.04 -7.25 -1.53
CA ALA A 191 -2.10 -6.83 -2.56
C ALA A 191 -0.88 -7.76 -2.55
N GLU A 192 0.11 -7.51 -3.37
CA GLU A 192 1.38 -8.21 -3.28
C GLU A 192 2.04 -7.99 -1.91
N ALA A 193 2.61 -9.04 -1.34
CA ALA A 193 3.28 -8.98 -0.03
C ALA A 193 4.39 -7.91 -0.02
N SER A 194 4.42 -7.12 1.05
CA SER A 194 5.40 -6.03 1.24
C SER A 194 5.30 -4.87 0.23
N SER A 195 4.30 -4.86 -0.67
CA SER A 195 4.06 -3.74 -1.58
C SER A 195 3.50 -2.52 -0.85
N THR A 196 3.68 -1.35 -1.46
CA THR A 196 3.02 -0.11 -1.03
C THR A 196 1.71 0.04 -1.79
N VAL A 197 0.58 0.02 -1.06
CA VAL A 197 -0.75 0.20 -1.62
C VAL A 197 -1.14 1.67 -1.55
N THR A 198 -1.45 2.28 -2.70
CA THR A 198 -2.01 3.63 -2.77
C THR A 198 -3.51 3.54 -2.99
N VAL A 199 -4.28 4.14 -2.08
CA VAL A 199 -5.76 4.18 -2.13
C VAL A 199 -6.22 5.48 -2.75
N TYR A 200 -7.22 5.39 -3.64
CA TYR A 200 -7.78 6.52 -4.38
C TYR A 200 -9.28 6.69 -4.12
N SER A 201 -9.72 7.93 -4.17
CA SER A 201 -11.13 8.32 -4.31
C SER A 201 -11.30 9.01 -5.66
N GLY A 202 -11.97 8.35 -6.60
CA GLY A 202 -11.89 8.73 -8.01
C GLY A 202 -10.43 8.70 -8.49
N ASP A 203 -9.96 9.83 -9.06
CA ASP A 203 -8.57 9.98 -9.53
C ASP A 203 -7.62 10.57 -8.46
N THR A 204 -8.12 10.86 -7.25
CA THR A 204 -7.33 11.49 -6.19
C THR A 204 -6.79 10.46 -5.21
N ALA A 205 -5.48 10.41 -5.03
CA ALA A 205 -4.86 9.59 -3.98
C ALA A 205 -5.23 10.15 -2.59
N ILE A 206 -5.83 9.32 -1.74
CA ILE A 206 -6.25 9.70 -0.38
C ILE A 206 -5.31 9.17 0.70
N GLY A 207 -4.33 8.33 0.32
CA GLY A 207 -3.27 7.86 1.20
C GLY A 207 -2.67 6.53 0.79
N GLN A 208 -1.79 6.02 1.64
CA GLN A 208 -1.05 4.79 1.40
C GLN A 208 -1.05 3.89 2.63
N ALA A 209 -0.90 2.59 2.38
CA ALA A 209 -0.68 1.57 3.39
C ALA A 209 0.35 0.55 2.85
N SER A 210 1.04 -0.15 3.74
CA SER A 210 1.90 -1.28 3.35
C SER A 210 1.13 -2.58 3.49
N ALA A 211 1.24 -3.44 2.49
CA ALA A 211 0.79 -4.83 2.59
C ALA A 211 1.75 -5.62 3.48
N ASP A 212 1.23 -6.45 4.34
CA ASP A 212 2.03 -7.32 5.21
C ASP A 212 2.66 -8.51 4.44
N GLY A 213 3.37 -9.39 5.15
CA GLY A 213 4.00 -10.56 4.55
C GLY A 213 3.02 -11.61 3.99
N GLY A 214 1.72 -11.48 4.29
CA GLY A 214 0.63 -12.27 3.70
C GLY A 214 -0.12 -11.52 2.61
N GLY A 215 0.25 -10.27 2.33
CA GLY A 215 -0.37 -9.40 1.34
C GLY A 215 -1.56 -8.61 1.87
N ALA A 216 -1.97 -8.74 3.13
CA ALA A 216 -3.08 -7.98 3.68
C ALA A 216 -2.69 -6.52 3.95
N TYR A 217 -3.58 -5.58 3.63
CA TYR A 217 -3.41 -4.18 3.96
C TYR A 217 -4.66 -3.59 4.60
N SER A 218 -4.46 -2.54 5.40
CA SER A 218 -5.53 -1.77 6.03
C SER A 218 -5.15 -0.28 6.01
N PHE A 219 -6.08 0.54 5.54
CA PHE A 219 -5.94 1.98 5.39
C PHE A 219 -7.12 2.71 6.05
N THR A 220 -6.83 3.74 6.80
CA THR A 220 -7.84 4.66 7.35
C THR A 220 -7.51 6.07 6.86
N PRO A 221 -8.45 6.78 6.22
CA PRO A 221 -8.21 8.14 5.76
C PRO A 221 -7.81 9.07 6.93
N ALA A 222 -6.74 9.83 6.75
CA ALA A 222 -6.31 10.83 7.73
C ALA A 222 -7.23 12.06 7.75
N THR A 223 -7.88 12.34 6.62
CA THR A 223 -8.88 13.40 6.49
C THR A 223 -10.26 12.76 6.49
N THR A 224 -11.17 13.29 7.31
CA THR A 224 -12.56 12.86 7.36
C THR A 224 -13.22 13.03 6.00
N LEU A 225 -13.87 11.98 5.49
CA LEU A 225 -14.74 12.04 4.33
C LEU A 225 -16.09 12.59 4.77
N GLU A 226 -16.63 13.54 4.03
CA GLU A 226 -17.98 14.07 4.25
C GLU A 226 -19.04 13.02 3.86
N ASP A 227 -20.29 13.24 4.27
CA ASP A 227 -21.38 12.37 3.85
C ASP A 227 -21.54 12.36 2.35
N GLY A 228 -21.64 11.18 1.75
CA GLY A 228 -21.71 11.02 0.30
C GLY A 228 -21.25 9.67 -0.19
N THR A 229 -21.19 9.52 -1.51
CA THR A 229 -20.75 8.28 -2.18
C THR A 229 -19.41 8.51 -2.87
N TYR A 230 -18.46 7.64 -2.60
CA TYR A 230 -17.08 7.68 -3.10
C TYR A 230 -16.79 6.45 -3.95
N SER A 231 -16.04 6.64 -5.02
CA SER A 231 -15.51 5.56 -5.87
C SER A 231 -14.10 5.23 -5.40
N ILE A 232 -13.93 4.15 -4.65
CA ILE A 232 -12.65 3.78 -4.03
C ILE A 232 -11.94 2.71 -4.84
N SER A 233 -10.68 2.95 -5.19
CA SER A 233 -9.79 2.00 -5.87
C SER A 233 -8.40 2.02 -5.26
N ALA A 234 -7.54 1.07 -5.63
CA ALA A 234 -6.17 1.00 -5.15
C ALA A 234 -5.21 0.50 -6.24
N THR A 235 -3.95 0.93 -6.15
CA THR A 235 -2.81 0.34 -6.88
C THR A 235 -1.80 -0.20 -5.90
N ALA A 236 -1.01 -1.18 -6.31
CA ALA A 236 0.13 -1.69 -5.56
C ALA A 236 1.43 -1.34 -6.27
N THR A 237 2.45 -0.95 -5.50
CA THR A 237 3.82 -0.68 -5.98
C THR A 237 4.79 -1.54 -5.19
N ASP A 238 5.60 -2.34 -5.87
CA ASP A 238 6.59 -3.24 -5.26
C ASP A 238 7.85 -2.51 -4.75
N GLY A 239 8.80 -3.27 -4.24
CA GLY A 239 10.08 -2.75 -3.73
C GLY A 239 11.01 -2.24 -4.83
N ALA A 240 10.86 -2.69 -6.07
CA ALA A 240 11.62 -2.22 -7.23
C ALA A 240 11.02 -0.94 -7.85
N GLY A 241 9.80 -0.57 -7.47
CA GLY A 241 9.08 0.60 -7.95
C GLY A 241 8.19 0.33 -9.15
N ASN A 242 7.87 -0.95 -9.49
CA ASN A 242 6.85 -1.25 -10.47
C ASN A 242 5.46 -1.03 -9.85
N THR A 243 4.55 -0.42 -10.60
CA THR A 243 3.19 -0.19 -10.15
C THR A 243 2.22 -0.99 -11.01
N GLY A 244 1.41 -1.81 -10.34
CA GLY A 244 0.37 -2.62 -10.98
C GLY A 244 -0.85 -1.80 -11.41
N ALA A 245 -1.74 -2.45 -12.17
CA ALA A 245 -3.00 -1.82 -12.56
C ALA A 245 -3.91 -1.57 -11.34
N ALA A 246 -4.77 -0.55 -11.45
CA ALA A 246 -5.73 -0.24 -10.41
C ALA A 246 -6.79 -1.34 -10.25
N SER A 247 -7.27 -1.54 -9.03
CA SER A 247 -8.41 -2.39 -8.74
C SER A 247 -9.68 -1.91 -9.43
N THR A 248 -10.66 -2.80 -9.56
CA THR A 248 -12.04 -2.35 -9.78
C THR A 248 -12.45 -1.43 -8.64
N ALA A 249 -13.09 -0.31 -9.00
CA ALA A 249 -13.60 0.63 -8.01
C ALA A 249 -14.78 0.01 -7.25
N MET A 250 -14.79 0.18 -5.92
CA MET A 250 -15.95 -0.10 -5.07
C MET A 250 -16.68 1.19 -4.73
N SER A 251 -18.00 1.12 -4.56
CA SER A 251 -18.81 2.24 -4.06
C SER A 251 -18.80 2.22 -2.54
N LEU A 252 -18.27 3.28 -1.92
CA LEU A 252 -18.30 3.51 -0.49
C LEU A 252 -19.26 4.65 -0.20
N MET A 253 -20.32 4.38 0.55
CA MET A 253 -21.24 5.40 1.09
C MET A 253 -20.81 5.75 2.51
N VAL A 254 -20.62 7.02 2.77
CA VAL A 254 -20.42 7.58 4.12
C VAL A 254 -21.70 8.32 4.52
N ASP A 255 -22.24 7.99 5.67
CA ASP A 255 -23.42 8.60 6.25
C ASP A 255 -23.26 8.67 7.76
N THR A 256 -22.94 9.85 8.26
CA THR A 256 -22.70 10.10 9.70
C THR A 256 -23.88 10.77 10.38
N VAL A 257 -24.97 10.99 9.63
CA VAL A 257 -26.18 11.66 10.16
C VAL A 257 -26.98 10.68 11.01
N VAL A 258 -27.17 10.99 12.27
CA VAL A 258 -28.01 10.19 13.17
C VAL A 258 -29.49 10.39 12.82
N PRO A 259 -30.32 9.33 12.81
CA PRO A 259 -31.78 9.46 12.62
C PRO A 259 -32.43 10.36 13.67
N GLY A 260 -33.58 10.94 13.35
CA GLY A 260 -34.41 11.59 14.32
C GLY A 260 -34.91 10.62 15.41
N ALA A 261 -35.09 11.11 16.65
CA ALA A 261 -35.66 10.29 17.72
C ALA A 261 -37.07 9.79 17.32
N PRO A 262 -37.38 8.50 17.50
CA PRO A 262 -38.70 7.94 17.19
C PRO A 262 -39.81 8.63 18.00
N VAL A 263 -41.03 8.59 17.46
CA VAL A 263 -42.23 8.92 18.19
C VAL A 263 -43.02 7.64 18.44
N LEU A 264 -43.20 7.26 19.70
CA LEU A 264 -44.00 6.10 20.08
C LEU A 264 -45.43 6.50 20.39
N SER A 265 -46.40 5.62 20.14
CA SER A 265 -47.77 5.66 20.57
C SER A 265 -48.24 4.27 20.99
N VAL A 266 -49.11 4.23 22.05
CA VAL A 266 -49.70 2.97 22.51
C VAL A 266 -51.06 3.29 23.15
N THR A 267 -52.01 2.37 23.00
CA THR A 267 -53.31 2.45 23.71
C THR A 267 -53.09 2.12 25.20
N THR A 268 -53.51 3.01 26.09
CA THR A 268 -53.31 2.84 27.54
C THR A 268 -54.46 3.48 28.32
N PRO A 269 -55.02 2.84 29.37
CA PRO A 269 -54.76 1.45 29.78
C PRO A 269 -55.27 0.43 28.77
N THR A 270 -54.72 -0.81 28.80
CA THR A 270 -55.12 -1.90 27.94
C THR A 270 -55.27 -3.21 28.73
N ASN A 271 -56.21 -4.06 28.30
CA ASN A 271 -56.39 -5.41 28.83
C ASN A 271 -55.66 -6.47 27.94
N ASP A 272 -54.90 -6.00 26.94
CA ASP A 272 -54.05 -6.83 26.12
C ASP A 272 -52.67 -6.95 26.76
N SER A 273 -52.22 -8.17 27.04
CA SER A 273 -50.91 -8.47 27.61
C SER A 273 -49.75 -8.41 26.61
N THR A 274 -50.05 -8.26 25.30
CA THR A 274 -49.10 -8.08 24.20
C THR A 274 -49.51 -6.88 23.32
N PRO A 275 -49.65 -5.68 23.90
CA PRO A 275 -50.27 -4.55 23.21
C PRO A 275 -49.43 -4.09 22.00
N GLU A 276 -50.13 -3.82 20.91
CA GLU A 276 -49.48 -3.21 19.73
C GLU A 276 -48.98 -1.80 20.08
N MET A 277 -47.69 -1.55 19.78
CA MET A 277 -47.02 -0.27 19.92
C MET A 277 -46.78 0.31 18.53
N GLY A 278 -47.35 1.45 18.25
CA GLY A 278 -47.21 2.16 16.97
C GLY A 278 -46.31 3.38 17.09
N GLY A 279 -46.19 4.10 15.99
CA GLY A 279 -45.45 5.35 15.96
C GLY A 279 -44.79 5.69 14.63
N THR A 280 -43.81 6.57 14.70
CA THR A 280 -43.05 6.97 13.53
C THR A 280 -41.55 7.05 13.83
N ALA A 281 -40.73 6.72 12.82
CA ALA A 281 -39.29 6.87 12.82
C ALA A 281 -38.83 7.18 11.41
N GLU A 282 -37.51 7.32 11.21
CA GLU A 282 -36.94 7.42 9.88
C GLU A 282 -37.28 6.15 9.06
N ALA A 283 -37.60 6.37 7.79
CA ALA A 283 -37.97 5.28 6.87
C ALA A 283 -36.85 4.26 6.73
N GLY A 284 -37.18 2.98 6.97
CA GLY A 284 -36.21 1.87 6.87
C GLY A 284 -35.31 1.71 8.09
N ALA A 285 -35.34 2.60 9.08
CA ALA A 285 -34.54 2.47 10.29
C ALA A 285 -35.04 1.29 11.17
N THR A 286 -34.08 0.63 11.81
CA THR A 286 -34.37 -0.39 12.83
C THR A 286 -34.71 0.31 14.14
N VAL A 287 -35.95 0.16 14.60
CA VAL A 287 -36.45 0.75 15.86
C VAL A 287 -36.34 -0.28 16.98
N THR A 288 -35.58 0.05 18.01
CA THR A 288 -35.44 -0.75 19.22
C THR A 288 -36.30 -0.13 20.33
N ILE A 289 -37.23 -0.91 20.92
CA ILE A 289 -38.16 -0.48 21.97
C ILE A 289 -37.65 -1.02 23.29
N TYR A 290 -37.71 -0.16 24.32
CA TYR A 290 -37.22 -0.44 25.67
C TYR A 290 -38.35 -0.23 26.71
N THR A 291 -38.30 -1.00 27.80
CA THR A 291 -39.04 -0.78 28.99
C THR A 291 -38.11 -0.76 30.21
N GLY A 292 -38.15 0.32 30.98
CA GLY A 292 -37.26 0.48 32.14
C GLY A 292 -35.76 0.36 31.81
N GLY A 293 -35.33 0.69 30.57
CA GLY A 293 -33.95 0.55 30.08
C GLY A 293 -33.60 -0.82 29.57
N THR A 294 -34.50 -1.81 29.65
CA THR A 294 -34.32 -3.15 29.10
C THR A 294 -34.95 -3.25 27.72
N GLN A 295 -34.26 -3.80 26.74
CA GLN A 295 -34.81 -4.03 25.41
C GLN A 295 -36.01 -4.96 25.45
N LEU A 296 -37.17 -4.49 24.94
CA LEU A 296 -38.39 -5.25 24.78
C LEU A 296 -38.43 -5.97 23.43
N GLY A 297 -37.95 -5.32 22.37
CA GLY A 297 -37.83 -5.90 21.04
C GLY A 297 -37.42 -4.89 19.97
N GLN A 298 -37.48 -5.32 18.71
CA GLN A 298 -37.12 -4.50 17.56
C GLN A 298 -38.16 -4.64 16.44
N THR A 299 -38.30 -3.59 15.65
CA THR A 299 -39.06 -3.60 14.38
C THR A 299 -38.37 -2.69 13.39
N THR A 300 -38.73 -2.80 12.10
CA THR A 300 -38.21 -1.89 11.05
C THR A 300 -39.34 -0.94 10.65
N ALA A 301 -39.05 0.36 10.67
CA ALA A 301 -39.99 1.37 10.17
C ALA A 301 -40.21 1.16 8.67
N THR A 302 -41.46 1.26 8.24
CA THR A 302 -41.85 1.12 6.84
C THR A 302 -41.19 2.20 5.95
N GLY A 303 -41.30 2.07 4.63
CA GLY A 303 -40.85 3.11 3.68
C GLY A 303 -41.58 4.46 3.84
N GLY A 304 -42.69 4.49 4.60
CA GLY A 304 -43.40 5.71 5.03
C GLY A 304 -43.05 6.14 6.44
N GLY A 305 -42.07 5.50 7.10
CA GLY A 305 -41.67 5.82 8.48
C GLY A 305 -42.61 5.31 9.57
N VAL A 306 -43.53 4.40 9.27
CA VAL A 306 -44.51 3.90 10.25
C VAL A 306 -43.90 2.76 11.07
N ILE A 307 -44.02 2.80 12.38
CA ILE A 307 -43.68 1.75 13.34
C ILE A 307 -44.94 0.93 13.68
N SER A 308 -44.81 -0.39 13.69
CA SER A 308 -45.74 -1.34 14.28
C SER A 308 -44.94 -2.45 14.96
N PHE A 309 -45.16 -2.64 16.26
CA PHE A 309 -44.46 -3.62 17.07
C PHE A 309 -45.37 -4.26 18.07
N GLU A 310 -45.41 -5.58 18.15
CA GLU A 310 -46.13 -6.37 19.14
C GLU A 310 -45.09 -7.18 19.94
N PRO A 311 -45.09 -7.08 21.31
CA PRO A 311 -44.19 -7.87 22.13
C PRO A 311 -44.44 -9.37 21.98
N THR A 312 -43.41 -10.16 21.79
CA THR A 312 -43.50 -11.63 21.75
C THR A 312 -43.59 -12.24 23.16
N THR A 313 -43.28 -11.47 24.18
CA THR A 313 -43.36 -11.86 25.58
C THR A 313 -44.53 -11.15 26.26
N VAL A 314 -45.38 -11.93 26.95
CA VAL A 314 -46.50 -11.42 27.71
C VAL A 314 -46.04 -10.44 28.78
N MET A 315 -46.63 -9.25 28.82
CA MET A 315 -46.43 -8.22 29.85
C MET A 315 -47.41 -8.48 31.00
N SER A 316 -46.90 -8.52 32.22
CA SER A 316 -47.72 -8.67 33.42
C SER A 316 -48.52 -7.39 33.68
N ASP A 317 -49.59 -7.47 34.49
CA ASP A 317 -50.32 -6.29 34.96
C ASP A 317 -49.36 -5.33 35.68
N GLY A 318 -49.47 -4.06 35.32
CA GLY A 318 -48.58 -3.04 35.87
C GLY A 318 -48.38 -1.82 34.97
N SER A 319 -47.58 -0.88 35.46
CA SER A 319 -47.24 0.34 34.73
C SER A 319 -45.83 0.26 34.17
N TYR A 320 -45.68 0.56 32.89
CA TYR A 320 -44.43 0.51 32.15
C TYR A 320 -44.10 1.88 31.57
N THR A 321 -42.80 2.20 31.51
CA THR A 321 -42.29 3.37 30.82
C THR A 321 -41.55 2.89 29.56
N LEU A 322 -42.07 3.23 28.40
CA LEU A 322 -41.55 2.83 27.10
C LEU A 322 -40.72 3.96 26.50
N THR A 323 -39.58 3.60 25.91
CA THR A 323 -38.78 4.49 25.08
C THR A 323 -38.31 3.72 23.84
N ALA A 324 -37.86 4.41 22.79
CA ALA A 324 -37.31 3.77 21.61
C ALA A 324 -36.12 4.56 21.06
N THR A 325 -35.22 3.85 20.34
CA THR A 325 -34.18 4.44 19.50
C THR A 325 -34.36 3.93 18.08
N ALA A 326 -33.92 4.71 17.09
CA ALA A 326 -33.85 4.31 15.68
C ALA A 326 -32.40 4.19 15.27
N THR A 327 -32.07 3.13 14.50
CA THR A 327 -30.75 2.94 13.93
C THR A 327 -30.92 2.83 12.41
N ASP A 328 -30.19 3.69 11.65
CA ASP A 328 -30.23 3.70 10.19
C ASP A 328 -29.45 2.54 9.54
N GLY A 329 -29.37 2.55 8.22
CA GLY A 329 -28.62 1.53 7.45
C GLY A 329 -27.09 1.64 7.58
N ALA A 330 -26.57 2.79 8.01
CA ALA A 330 -25.14 3.00 8.26
C ALA A 330 -24.72 2.60 9.69
N GLY A 331 -25.69 2.44 10.60
CA GLY A 331 -25.47 2.09 11.99
C GLY A 331 -25.49 3.31 12.94
N ASN A 332 -25.86 4.50 12.44
CA ASN A 332 -26.04 5.66 13.31
C ASN A 332 -27.30 5.46 14.15
N THR A 333 -27.21 5.72 15.46
CA THR A 333 -28.32 5.53 16.38
C THR A 333 -28.80 6.88 16.95
N SER A 334 -30.10 7.09 16.88
CA SER A 334 -30.77 8.29 17.36
C SER A 334 -30.71 8.46 18.88
N PRO A 335 -30.95 9.65 19.41
CA PRO A 335 -31.39 9.83 20.80
C PRO A 335 -32.65 9.00 21.09
N ALA A 336 -32.85 8.68 22.36
CA ALA A 336 -34.08 8.01 22.77
C ALA A 336 -35.31 8.91 22.53
N SER A 337 -36.45 8.27 22.22
CA SER A 337 -37.75 8.94 22.14
C SER A 337 -38.17 9.58 23.48
N GLY A 338 -39.16 10.43 23.44
CA GLY A 338 -39.92 10.75 24.64
C GLY A 338 -40.49 9.48 25.29
N ALA A 339 -40.55 9.49 26.62
CA ALA A 339 -41.14 8.39 27.39
C ALA A 339 -42.66 8.33 27.21
N VAL A 340 -43.17 7.11 26.95
CA VAL A 340 -44.61 6.84 26.85
C VAL A 340 -45.03 5.89 27.98
N SER A 341 -46.06 6.23 28.71
CA SER A 341 -46.63 5.38 29.79
C SER A 341 -47.58 4.36 29.19
N LEU A 342 -47.45 3.12 29.60
CA LEU A 342 -48.35 2.02 29.31
C LEU A 342 -48.83 1.39 30.61
N VAL A 343 -50.12 1.19 30.77
CA VAL A 343 -50.72 0.43 31.85
C VAL A 343 -51.37 -0.81 31.27
N VAL A 344 -50.90 -1.98 31.69
CA VAL A 344 -51.49 -3.29 31.36
C VAL A 344 -52.33 -3.71 32.60
N ASP A 345 -53.57 -4.03 32.39
CA ASP A 345 -54.49 -4.53 33.41
C ASP A 345 -55.44 -5.56 32.76
N THR A 346 -55.14 -6.83 32.98
CA THR A 346 -55.92 -7.95 32.44
C THR A 346 -56.92 -8.53 33.42
N VAL A 347 -57.02 -7.94 34.61
CA VAL A 347 -57.90 -8.39 35.65
C VAL A 347 -59.31 -7.84 35.41
N SER A 348 -60.28 -8.73 35.31
CA SER A 348 -61.70 -8.31 35.23
C SER A 348 -62.20 -7.73 36.54
N PRO A 349 -62.99 -6.67 36.47
CA PRO A 349 -63.59 -6.12 37.68
C PRO A 349 -64.42 -7.16 38.49
N GLY A 350 -64.38 -7.01 39.82
CA GLY A 350 -65.19 -7.85 40.69
C GLY A 350 -66.70 -7.73 40.39
N VAL A 351 -67.45 -8.79 40.70
CA VAL A 351 -68.89 -8.83 40.46
C VAL A 351 -69.61 -7.69 41.26
N PRO A 352 -70.35 -6.80 40.59
CA PRO A 352 -71.03 -5.72 41.28
C PRO A 352 -72.16 -6.23 42.12
N THR A 353 -72.48 -5.51 43.20
CA THR A 353 -73.68 -5.75 43.97
C THR A 353 -74.81 -4.80 43.51
N VAL A 354 -76.03 -5.25 43.58
CA VAL A 354 -77.23 -4.42 43.30
C VAL A 354 -78.21 -4.55 44.40
N VAL A 355 -78.72 -3.43 44.88
CA VAL A 355 -79.68 -3.32 45.89
C VAL A 355 -80.84 -2.41 45.41
N VAL A 356 -82.07 -2.84 45.69
CA VAL A 356 -83.29 -2.08 45.41
C VAL A 356 -84.32 -2.36 46.51
N SER A 357 -85.08 -1.38 46.92
CA SER A 357 -86.19 -1.57 47.86
C SER A 357 -87.32 -2.35 47.16
N SER A 358 -87.70 -3.53 47.77
CA SER A 358 -88.70 -4.41 47.16
C SER A 358 -89.61 -4.99 48.33
N PRO A 359 -90.95 -4.97 48.17
CA PRO A 359 -91.70 -4.44 47.02
C PRO A 359 -91.73 -2.89 47.00
N THR A 360 -91.78 -2.35 45.78
CA THR A 360 -91.90 -0.90 45.59
C THR A 360 -93.16 -0.56 44.78
N SER A 361 -93.73 0.57 45.08
CA SER A 361 -94.81 1.19 44.30
C SER A 361 -94.33 2.25 43.35
N ASP A 362 -93.01 2.49 43.36
CA ASP A 362 -92.31 3.40 42.45
C ASP A 362 -92.02 2.71 41.11
N ASN A 363 -92.51 3.29 40.04
CA ASN A 363 -92.30 2.77 38.66
C ASN A 363 -90.92 3.21 38.04
N THR A 364 -90.17 4.02 38.79
CA THR A 364 -88.79 4.45 38.48
C THR A 364 -87.84 4.22 39.67
N PRO A 365 -87.73 3.00 40.20
CA PRO A 365 -86.99 2.74 41.42
C PRO A 365 -85.49 3.06 41.24
N THR A 366 -84.94 3.59 42.34
CA THR A 366 -83.46 3.81 42.37
C THR A 366 -82.75 2.51 42.73
N PHE A 367 -81.82 2.10 41.89
CA PHE A 367 -80.89 1.00 42.15
C PHE A 367 -79.60 1.56 42.73
N SER A 368 -79.03 0.92 43.70
CA SER A 368 -77.78 1.27 44.32
C SER A 368 -76.92 0.00 44.44
N GLY A 369 -75.62 0.14 44.58
CA GLY A 369 -74.72 -1.00 44.72
C GLY A 369 -73.28 -0.58 44.92
N VAL A 370 -72.40 -1.54 44.95
CA VAL A 370 -70.96 -1.36 45.04
C VAL A 370 -70.31 -2.15 43.91
N ALA A 371 -69.40 -1.52 43.24
CA ALA A 371 -68.52 -2.14 42.21
C ALA A 371 -67.17 -1.52 42.32
N GLU A 372 -66.24 -2.01 41.52
CA GLU A 372 -64.89 -1.49 41.47
C GLU A 372 -64.85 -0.05 40.94
N ALA A 373 -64.12 0.79 41.63
CA ALA A 373 -63.97 2.20 41.27
C ALA A 373 -63.50 2.38 39.82
N GLY A 374 -64.09 3.26 39.04
CA GLY A 374 -63.81 3.52 37.64
C GLY A 374 -64.46 2.53 36.69
N SER A 375 -65.03 1.41 37.14
CA SER A 375 -65.75 0.45 36.30
C SER A 375 -67.06 1.01 35.77
N THR A 376 -67.54 0.53 34.62
CA THR A 376 -68.87 0.80 34.10
C THR A 376 -69.82 -0.34 34.48
N VAL A 377 -70.83 -0.07 35.28
CA VAL A 377 -71.91 -1.05 35.65
C VAL A 377 -73.03 -0.88 34.68
N GLU A 378 -73.42 -1.93 33.97
CA GLU A 378 -74.69 -2.00 33.23
C GLU A 378 -75.75 -2.70 34.04
N LEU A 379 -76.83 -2.07 34.18
CA LEU A 379 -78.03 -2.63 34.86
C LEU A 379 -78.97 -3.19 33.80
N SER A 380 -79.39 -4.44 33.95
CA SER A 380 -80.33 -5.08 33.02
C SER A 380 -81.42 -5.84 33.70
N ALA A 381 -82.59 -5.93 33.09
CA ALA A 381 -83.72 -6.73 33.54
C ALA A 381 -84.37 -7.47 32.40
N GLY A 382 -84.50 -8.81 32.54
CA GLY A 382 -85.09 -9.65 31.52
C GLY A 382 -84.34 -9.64 30.18
N GLY A 383 -83.01 -9.36 30.20
CA GLY A 383 -82.16 -9.23 29.03
C GLY A 383 -82.24 -7.88 28.30
N GLN A 384 -82.95 -6.90 28.87
CA GLN A 384 -83.00 -5.51 28.38
C GLN A 384 -82.12 -4.63 29.24
N SER A 385 -81.29 -3.78 28.61
CA SER A 385 -80.49 -2.76 29.32
C SER A 385 -81.43 -1.69 29.89
N LEU A 386 -81.29 -1.38 31.19
CA LEU A 386 -81.97 -0.31 31.87
C LEU A 386 -81.11 0.97 31.95
N GLY A 387 -79.83 0.85 31.74
CA GLY A 387 -78.89 1.96 31.77
C GLY A 387 -77.48 1.56 32.25
N GLN A 388 -76.55 2.48 32.13
CA GLN A 388 -75.16 2.33 32.58
C GLN A 388 -74.79 3.47 33.55
N VAL A 389 -73.90 3.16 34.48
CA VAL A 389 -73.28 4.12 35.39
C VAL A 389 -71.83 3.85 35.58
N VAL A 390 -70.96 4.89 35.53
CA VAL A 390 -69.56 4.81 35.89
C VAL A 390 -69.45 4.95 37.42
N VAL A 391 -68.75 4.01 38.06
CA VAL A 391 -68.57 3.99 39.53
C VAL A 391 -67.53 5.04 39.92
N GLU A 392 -67.91 6.00 40.72
CA GLU A 392 -66.98 6.98 41.30
C GLU A 392 -66.09 6.32 42.35
N GLY A 393 -64.79 6.83 42.46
CA GLY A 393 -63.80 6.30 43.39
C GLY A 393 -63.98 6.80 44.83
#